data_0c9515fb185f547ad0e8084fc6aa9a49
#
_entry.id   0c9515fb185f547ad0e8084fc6aa9a49
#
_cell.length_a   1.000
_cell.length_b   1.000
_cell.length_c   1.000
_cell.angle_alpha   90.00
_cell.angle_beta   90.00
_cell.angle_gamma   90.00
#
_symmetry.space_group_name_H-M   'P 1'
#
loop_
_entity.id
_entity.type
_entity.pdbx_description
1 polymer ?
#
loop_
_entity_poly.entity_id
_entity_poly.type
_entity_poly.pdbx_seq_one_letter_code
_entity_poly.pdbx_strand_id
1 'polypeptide(L)'
;MQYNITTSLIVSLSENGFGLDELIYRMEELANKKAFPQLLKTIVLLVDENLRLKVMLKQPLPGKCGCTCEHPDLILDGGMPRKIRTRLGLVELPRITRVKCKHCGKTFVPLALMCGLEKHQTMSNELAKLVLEQCAQESYRVATGNIHEMTAAKENHSTFRRWVLKSDADEISVPEGAMGAVPGVLYADGTKCKSIGADGHACKGDVKVLLGVRNEGTVFPIGTWTGHETWQEISDQLSKRQVKFPDGTILVCDGEIGLAESLSKLASDEQRCQWHVHRDLYHVMRMNGGKIKDVRPMQERLRGIMAIELPKESFAQVSEDQKASIKAKMEQAEKDLDVLIDDIRSKGYTVAVNYLERAKHAMFGYVRRWLALGLVCPRASSFIERTMRAIGRRIKKLGYNWKDKGVGKIARIVLKLFATEGEWEEYWRKRMDLNQSVMLNFKVLEVQ
;
A
#
# COMPACT_ATOMS: atom_id res chain seq x y z
N MET A 1 34.17 3.58 13.81
CA MET A 1 34.58 2.45 14.65
C MET A 1 34.84 1.26 13.74
N GLN A 2 35.98 0.60 13.89
CA GLN A 2 36.34 -0.59 13.12
C GLN A 2 36.54 -1.75 14.09
N TYR A 3 35.99 -2.90 13.78
CA TYR A 3 36.12 -4.12 14.58
C TYR A 3 36.58 -5.27 13.70
N ASN A 4 37.60 -6.00 14.14
CA ASN A 4 38.06 -7.24 13.52
C ASN A 4 37.49 -8.41 14.34
N ILE A 5 36.71 -9.28 13.70
CA ILE A 5 36.08 -10.43 14.34
C ILE A 5 36.52 -11.66 13.60
N THR A 6 37.18 -12.58 14.31
CA THR A 6 37.61 -13.86 13.76
C THR A 6 36.61 -14.93 14.14
N THR A 7 36.16 -15.71 13.16
CA THR A 7 35.28 -16.86 13.34
C THR A 7 35.93 -18.08 12.69
N SER A 8 35.70 -19.27 13.22
CA SER A 8 36.12 -20.53 12.62
C SER A 8 34.93 -21.36 12.21
N LEU A 9 35.03 -22.02 11.06
CA LEU A 9 34.08 -23.00 10.56
C LEU A 9 34.77 -24.36 10.48
N ILE A 10 34.20 -25.35 11.16
CA ILE A 10 34.66 -26.73 11.07
C ILE A 10 33.68 -27.48 10.18
N VAL A 11 34.19 -28.05 9.10
CA VAL A 11 33.40 -28.87 8.15
C VAL A 11 33.86 -30.30 8.26
N SER A 12 32.92 -31.22 8.51
CA SER A 12 33.17 -32.66 8.50
C SER A 12 32.32 -33.31 7.40
N LEU A 13 32.95 -33.89 6.43
CA LEU A 13 32.29 -34.55 5.30
C LEU A 13 32.55 -36.07 5.39
N SER A 14 31.57 -36.85 4.94
CA SER A 14 31.74 -38.31 4.88
C SER A 14 32.71 -38.70 3.77
N GLU A 15 33.66 -39.57 4.07
CA GLU A 15 34.60 -40.13 3.09
C GLU A 15 33.89 -41.02 2.04
N ASN A 16 32.69 -41.53 2.37
CA ASN A 16 31.88 -42.32 1.45
C ASN A 16 31.04 -41.48 0.48
N GLY A 17 31.25 -40.17 0.49
CA GLY A 17 30.51 -39.20 -0.32
C GLY A 17 29.49 -38.38 0.49
N PHE A 18 29.09 -37.27 -0.06
CA PHE A 18 28.06 -36.37 0.51
C PHE A 18 27.18 -35.76 -0.59
N GLY A 19 25.94 -35.41 -0.25
CA GLY A 19 25.04 -34.73 -1.16
C GLY A 19 25.34 -33.25 -1.21
N LEU A 20 25.46 -32.68 -2.43
CA LEU A 20 25.65 -31.24 -2.60
C LEU A 20 24.47 -30.43 -2.01
N ASP A 21 23.24 -30.88 -2.24
CA ASP A 21 22.04 -30.22 -1.72
C ASP A 21 21.99 -30.24 -0.19
N GLU A 22 22.42 -31.34 0.44
CA GLU A 22 22.57 -31.42 1.89
C GLU A 22 23.62 -30.43 2.41
N LEU A 23 24.77 -30.33 1.74
CA LEU A 23 25.82 -29.38 2.10
C LEU A 23 25.27 -27.93 2.03
N ILE A 24 24.61 -27.56 0.93
CA ILE A 24 23.98 -26.24 0.77
C ILE A 24 22.99 -26.00 1.90
N TYR A 25 22.08 -26.93 2.16
CA TYR A 25 21.08 -26.80 3.22
C TYR A 25 21.70 -26.60 4.61
N ARG A 26 22.76 -27.39 4.93
CA ARG A 26 23.45 -27.25 6.21
C ARG A 26 24.23 -25.95 6.34
N MET A 27 24.84 -25.48 5.26
CA MET A 27 25.52 -24.17 5.26
C MET A 27 24.50 -23.03 5.47
N GLU A 28 23.36 -23.07 4.81
CA GLU A 28 22.30 -22.07 4.97
C GLU A 28 21.72 -22.12 6.39
N GLU A 29 21.46 -23.28 6.94
CA GLU A 29 21.01 -23.45 8.32
C GLU A 29 22.02 -22.90 9.32
N LEU A 30 23.32 -23.22 9.16
CA LEU A 30 24.37 -22.69 10.00
C LEU A 30 24.48 -21.18 9.92
N ALA A 31 24.49 -20.61 8.71
CA ALA A 31 24.61 -19.20 8.49
C ALA A 31 23.43 -18.44 9.13
N ASN A 32 22.22 -18.82 8.79
CA ASN A 32 21.00 -18.06 9.16
C ASN A 32 20.57 -18.31 10.61
N LYS A 33 20.71 -19.53 11.13
CA LYS A 33 20.21 -19.88 12.47
C LYS A 33 21.25 -19.76 13.59
N LYS A 34 22.54 -19.79 13.28
CA LYS A 34 23.61 -19.80 14.28
C LYS A 34 24.64 -18.70 14.07
N ALA A 35 25.34 -18.70 12.92
CA ALA A 35 26.51 -17.85 12.71
C ALA A 35 26.12 -16.37 12.65
N PHE A 36 25.18 -15.98 11.79
CA PHE A 36 24.77 -14.58 11.64
C PHE A 36 24.08 -13.98 12.88
N PRO A 37 23.16 -14.66 13.58
CA PRO A 37 22.63 -14.16 14.84
C PRO A 37 23.70 -13.93 15.91
N GLN A 38 24.65 -14.86 16.03
CA GLN A 38 25.74 -14.75 17.00
C GLN A 38 26.70 -13.62 16.63
N LEU A 39 27.06 -13.50 15.36
CA LEU A 39 27.88 -12.40 14.85
C LEU A 39 27.23 -11.04 15.09
N LEU A 40 25.94 -10.89 14.74
CA LEU A 40 25.17 -9.67 14.99
C LEU A 40 25.17 -9.32 16.49
N LYS A 41 24.89 -10.29 17.36
CA LYS A 41 24.93 -10.10 18.81
C LYS A 41 26.31 -9.61 19.27
N THR A 42 27.37 -10.24 18.80
CA THR A 42 28.76 -9.89 19.14
C THR A 42 29.10 -8.47 18.72
N ILE A 43 28.77 -8.08 17.47
CA ILE A 43 29.00 -6.72 16.98
C ILE A 43 28.26 -5.69 17.85
N VAL A 44 26.99 -5.94 18.13
CA VAL A 44 26.16 -5.02 18.91
C VAL A 44 26.70 -4.86 20.34
N LEU A 45 27.15 -5.95 20.97
CA LEU A 45 27.74 -5.88 22.32
C LEU A 45 29.10 -5.19 22.33
N LEU A 46 29.94 -5.36 21.31
CA LEU A 46 31.20 -4.62 21.17
C LEU A 46 30.97 -3.12 21.01
N VAL A 47 29.95 -2.74 20.26
CA VAL A 47 29.55 -1.33 20.14
C VAL A 47 29.06 -0.79 21.48
N ASP A 48 28.22 -1.51 22.22
CA ASP A 48 27.73 -1.09 23.54
C ASP A 48 28.88 -0.90 24.54
N GLU A 49 29.83 -1.83 24.57
CA GLU A 49 31.00 -1.75 25.42
C GLU A 49 31.87 -0.52 25.08
N ASN A 50 32.08 -0.23 23.80
CA ASN A 50 32.81 0.98 23.39
C ASN A 50 32.09 2.25 23.83
N LEU A 51 30.75 2.29 23.70
CA LEU A 51 29.96 3.44 24.18
C LEU A 51 30.05 3.59 25.71
N ARG A 52 30.04 2.46 26.45
CA ARG A 52 30.21 2.43 27.90
C ARG A 52 31.58 3.01 28.34
N LEU A 53 32.63 2.56 27.66
CA LEU A 53 33.99 3.06 27.93
C LEU A 53 34.13 4.57 27.67
N LYS A 54 33.55 5.08 26.60
CA LYS A 54 33.52 6.53 26.29
C LYS A 54 32.87 7.35 27.41
N VAL A 55 31.73 6.85 27.94
CA VAL A 55 31.06 7.53 29.09
C VAL A 55 31.97 7.52 30.33
N MET A 56 32.64 6.40 30.64
CA MET A 56 33.56 6.30 31.76
C MET A 56 34.75 7.23 31.62
N LEU A 57 35.29 7.35 30.42
CA LEU A 57 36.46 8.22 30.11
C LEU A 57 36.06 9.69 29.84
N LYS A 58 34.78 10.03 30.04
CA LYS A 58 34.25 11.39 29.75
C LYS A 58 34.50 11.87 28.32
N GLN A 59 34.53 10.93 27.38
CA GLN A 59 34.64 11.21 25.95
C GLN A 59 33.27 11.45 25.33
N PRO A 60 33.18 12.28 24.28
CA PRO A 60 31.91 12.49 23.57
C PRO A 60 31.40 11.21 22.95
N LEU A 61 30.08 10.99 23.08
CA LEU A 61 29.40 9.87 22.37
C LEU A 61 29.27 10.19 20.90
N PRO A 62 29.44 9.21 20.01
CA PRO A 62 29.17 9.37 18.59
C PRO A 62 27.67 9.53 18.33
N GLY A 63 27.30 10.36 17.35
CA GLY A 63 25.92 10.56 16.93
C GLY A 63 25.10 11.47 17.83
N LYS A 64 23.77 11.33 17.80
CA LYS A 64 22.84 12.16 18.56
C LYS A 64 22.90 11.82 20.06
N CYS A 65 23.11 12.80 20.90
CA CYS A 65 22.94 12.65 22.34
C CYS A 65 21.43 12.57 22.68
N GLY A 66 21.07 11.73 23.64
CA GLY A 66 19.68 11.62 24.11
C GLY A 66 19.20 12.80 24.96
N CYS A 67 20.06 13.79 25.28
CA CYS A 67 19.67 15.02 25.94
C CYS A 67 19.98 16.24 25.07
N THR A 68 19.38 17.39 25.44
CA THR A 68 19.50 18.67 24.72
C THR A 68 20.57 19.61 25.28
N CYS A 69 21.38 19.13 26.24
CA CYS A 69 22.47 19.93 26.84
C CYS A 69 23.59 20.10 25.83
N GLU A 70 24.12 21.31 25.72
CA GLU A 70 25.28 21.65 24.89
C GLU A 70 26.52 20.84 25.28
N HIS A 71 26.76 20.75 26.61
CA HIS A 71 27.85 19.99 27.21
C HIS A 71 27.30 18.96 28.22
N PRO A 72 26.86 17.77 27.76
CA PRO A 72 26.23 16.78 28.64
C PRO A 72 27.28 16.13 29.57
N ASP A 73 27.08 16.21 30.90
CA ASP A 73 27.82 15.39 31.85
C ASP A 73 27.13 14.03 32.02
N LEU A 74 27.61 13.05 31.28
CA LEU A 74 27.04 11.70 31.22
C LEU A 74 27.68 10.80 32.27
N ILE A 75 26.83 10.05 32.98
CA ILE A 75 27.23 9.00 33.91
C ILE A 75 26.51 7.69 33.56
N LEU A 76 27.13 6.58 33.91
CA LEU A 76 26.50 5.27 33.82
C LEU A 76 25.31 5.17 34.79
N ASP A 77 24.17 4.75 34.31
CA ASP A 77 22.93 4.58 35.08
C ASP A 77 22.44 3.13 34.99
N GLY A 78 23.35 2.19 35.14
CA GLY A 78 23.10 0.77 35.09
C GLY A 78 22.96 0.22 33.68
N GLY A 79 22.13 -0.79 33.51
CA GLY A 79 21.85 -1.43 32.20
C GLY A 79 20.55 -2.15 32.23
N MET A 80 20.06 -2.49 31.04
CA MET A 80 18.78 -3.16 30.87
C MET A 80 18.89 -4.28 29.81
N PRO A 81 18.17 -5.40 29.99
CA PRO A 81 18.12 -6.43 28.96
C PRO A 81 17.26 -5.95 27.78
N ARG A 82 17.59 -6.40 26.59
CA ARG A 82 16.79 -6.18 25.39
C ARG A 82 16.74 -7.41 24.52
N LYS A 83 15.55 -7.67 23.97
CA LYS A 83 15.32 -8.73 23.00
C LYS A 83 14.78 -8.12 21.74
N ILE A 84 15.41 -8.43 20.60
CA ILE A 84 15.02 -7.89 19.29
C ILE A 84 14.86 -9.07 18.34
N ARG A 85 13.70 -9.20 17.75
CA ARG A 85 13.41 -10.17 16.70
C ARG A 85 13.87 -9.61 15.37
N THR A 86 14.63 -10.38 14.64
CA THR A 86 15.20 -10.03 13.34
C THR A 86 14.97 -11.16 12.34
N ARG A 87 15.24 -10.94 11.06
CA ARG A 87 15.26 -12.03 10.08
C ARG A 87 16.28 -13.11 10.42
N LEU A 88 17.35 -12.75 11.12
CA LEU A 88 18.37 -13.68 11.59
C LEU A 88 17.96 -14.39 12.90
N GLY A 89 16.73 -14.19 13.39
CA GLY A 89 16.22 -14.79 14.61
C GLY A 89 16.17 -13.81 15.78
N LEU A 90 16.06 -14.36 16.99
CA LEU A 90 16.00 -13.59 18.22
C LEU A 90 17.42 -13.20 18.69
N VAL A 91 17.69 -11.90 18.74
CA VAL A 91 18.90 -11.35 19.30
C VAL A 91 18.64 -10.94 20.77
N GLU A 92 19.24 -11.65 21.69
CA GLU A 92 19.15 -11.40 23.12
C GLU A 92 20.40 -10.65 23.60
N LEU A 93 20.17 -9.42 24.04
CA LEU A 93 21.18 -8.55 24.65
C LEU A 93 20.94 -8.58 26.15
N PRO A 94 21.75 -9.30 26.94
CA PRO A 94 21.47 -9.51 28.37
C PRO A 94 21.56 -8.23 29.16
N ARG A 95 22.41 -7.31 28.73
CA ARG A 95 22.57 -5.99 29.34
C ARG A 95 23.08 -5.01 28.30
N ILE A 96 22.36 -3.92 28.07
CA ILE A 96 22.81 -2.77 27.30
C ILE A 96 22.92 -1.53 28.21
N THR A 97 23.90 -0.71 27.93
CA THR A 97 24.27 0.42 28.79
C THR A 97 23.19 1.50 28.77
N ARG A 98 22.75 1.90 29.97
CA ARG A 98 21.92 3.07 30.20
C ARG A 98 22.76 4.18 30.78
N VAL A 99 22.56 5.42 30.32
CA VAL A 99 23.27 6.61 30.79
C VAL A 99 22.28 7.66 31.28
N LYS A 100 22.75 8.51 32.20
CA LYS A 100 22.00 9.67 32.72
C LYS A 100 22.85 10.93 32.56
N CYS A 101 22.23 12.00 32.09
CA CYS A 101 22.83 13.31 32.09
C CYS A 101 22.65 13.96 33.48
N LYS A 102 23.72 14.38 34.12
CA LYS A 102 23.65 15.05 35.43
C LYS A 102 22.99 16.43 35.36
N HIS A 103 23.16 17.13 34.25
CA HIS A 103 22.63 18.49 34.11
C HIS A 103 21.10 18.50 33.95
N CYS A 104 20.53 17.71 33.03
CA CYS A 104 19.09 17.71 32.79
C CYS A 104 18.35 16.51 33.40
N GLY A 105 19.05 15.57 34.04
CA GLY A 105 18.45 14.36 34.63
C GLY A 105 17.94 13.31 33.65
N LYS A 106 18.00 13.57 32.34
CA LYS A 106 17.46 12.69 31.30
C LYS A 106 18.27 11.41 31.18
N THR A 107 17.57 10.28 31.13
CA THR A 107 18.17 8.94 30.92
C THR A 107 17.88 8.43 29.53
N PHE A 108 18.84 7.75 28.92
CA PHE A 108 18.71 7.13 27.60
C PHE A 108 19.67 5.95 27.39
N VAL A 109 19.50 5.22 26.30
CA VAL A 109 20.35 4.10 25.91
C VAL A 109 21.12 4.50 24.65
N PRO A 110 22.43 4.80 24.74
CA PRO A 110 23.19 5.27 23.57
C PRO A 110 23.16 4.32 22.39
N LEU A 111 23.29 3.01 22.63
CA LEU A 111 23.19 1.98 21.60
C LEU A 111 21.88 2.04 20.85
N ALA A 112 20.75 2.23 21.55
CA ALA A 112 19.43 2.28 20.90
C ALA A 112 19.32 3.50 19.98
N LEU A 113 19.83 4.64 20.39
CA LEU A 113 19.87 5.87 19.57
C LEU A 113 20.77 5.69 18.34
N MET A 114 21.93 5.06 18.52
CA MET A 114 22.88 4.80 17.45
C MET A 114 22.35 3.81 16.39
N CYS A 115 21.58 2.80 16.82
CA CYS A 115 20.97 1.81 15.96
C CYS A 115 19.58 2.23 15.45
N GLY A 116 19.09 3.45 15.72
CA GLY A 116 17.77 3.90 15.32
C GLY A 116 16.63 3.09 15.94
N LEU A 117 16.84 2.47 17.12
CA LEU A 117 15.83 1.64 17.78
C LEU A 117 14.90 2.51 18.63
N GLU A 118 13.63 2.46 18.34
CA GLU A 118 12.60 3.16 19.11
C GLU A 118 12.43 2.55 20.53
N LYS A 119 11.89 3.37 21.43
CA LYS A 119 11.54 2.91 22.78
C LYS A 119 10.53 1.76 22.68
N HIS A 120 10.84 0.64 23.35
CA HIS A 120 10.02 -0.58 23.35
C HIS A 120 9.89 -1.32 22.00
N GLN A 121 10.65 -0.96 20.98
CA GLN A 121 10.73 -1.74 19.75
C GLN A 121 11.31 -3.11 20.04
N THR A 122 10.59 -4.17 19.67
CA THR A 122 10.95 -5.59 19.90
C THR A 122 11.22 -6.35 18.61
N MET A 123 11.11 -5.68 17.47
CA MET A 123 11.30 -6.24 16.13
C MET A 123 12.08 -5.26 15.27
N SER A 124 13.01 -5.76 14.46
CA SER A 124 13.73 -4.93 13.48
C SER A 124 12.79 -4.43 12.39
N ASN A 125 13.08 -3.26 11.83
CA ASN A 125 12.27 -2.68 10.76
C ASN A 125 12.26 -3.57 9.50
N GLU A 126 13.36 -4.24 9.22
CA GLU A 126 13.47 -5.18 8.12
C GLU A 126 12.52 -6.39 8.27
N LEU A 127 12.46 -7.00 9.46
CA LEU A 127 11.49 -8.06 9.73
C LEU A 127 10.06 -7.51 9.71
N ALA A 128 9.84 -6.29 10.20
CA ALA A 128 8.53 -5.65 10.17
C ALA A 128 8.02 -5.47 8.72
N LYS A 129 8.88 -4.99 7.81
CA LYS A 129 8.58 -4.88 6.38
C LYS A 129 8.13 -6.22 5.82
N LEU A 130 8.94 -7.27 6.00
CA LEU A 130 8.64 -8.62 5.48
C LEU A 130 7.32 -9.15 6.03
N VAL A 131 7.05 -8.99 7.33
CA VAL A 131 5.79 -9.43 7.96
C VAL A 131 4.59 -8.72 7.36
N LEU A 132 4.68 -7.40 7.14
CA LEU A 132 3.59 -6.63 6.55
C LEU A 132 3.34 -7.03 5.10
N GLU A 133 4.38 -7.20 4.30
CA GLU A 133 4.28 -7.62 2.90
C GLU A 133 3.67 -9.01 2.76
N GLN A 134 4.14 -9.98 3.52
CA GLN A 134 3.59 -11.33 3.51
C GLN A 134 2.14 -11.36 4.01
N CYS A 135 1.83 -10.66 5.09
CA CYS A 135 0.48 -10.59 5.63
C CYS A 135 -0.49 -9.78 4.77
N ALA A 136 -0.01 -8.87 3.93
CA ALA A 136 -0.82 -8.16 2.96
C ALA A 136 -1.24 -9.04 1.78
N GLN A 137 -0.40 -10.01 1.41
CA GLN A 137 -0.62 -10.88 0.26
C GLN A 137 -1.29 -12.20 0.62
N GLU A 138 -0.98 -12.76 1.79
CA GLU A 138 -1.41 -14.08 2.21
C GLU A 138 -2.18 -14.07 3.56
N SER A 139 -2.83 -15.20 3.89
CA SER A 139 -3.41 -15.36 5.22
C SER A 139 -2.30 -15.35 6.29
N TYR A 140 -2.63 -14.93 7.53
CA TYR A 140 -1.62 -14.88 8.60
C TYR A 140 -0.92 -16.22 8.84
N ARG A 141 -1.61 -17.35 8.61
CA ARG A 141 -1.01 -18.69 8.76
C ARG A 141 -0.02 -19.01 7.64
N VAL A 142 -0.41 -18.74 6.39
CA VAL A 142 0.47 -18.95 5.22
C VAL A 142 1.66 -17.99 5.28
N ALA A 143 1.41 -16.71 5.55
CA ALA A 143 2.47 -15.72 5.75
C ALA A 143 3.49 -16.15 6.83
N THR A 144 2.99 -16.76 7.92
CA THR A 144 3.89 -17.30 8.97
C THR A 144 4.76 -18.43 8.44
N GLY A 145 4.21 -19.37 7.68
CA GLY A 145 4.97 -20.45 7.04
C GLY A 145 6.06 -19.88 6.14
N ASN A 146 5.70 -18.98 5.22
CA ASN A 146 6.64 -18.34 4.30
C ASN A 146 7.78 -17.62 5.06
N ILE A 147 7.44 -16.87 6.13
CA ILE A 147 8.45 -16.15 6.93
C ILE A 147 9.38 -17.14 7.64
N HIS A 148 8.87 -18.28 8.15
CA HIS A 148 9.69 -19.32 8.76
C HIS A 148 10.63 -20.01 7.77
N GLU A 149 10.24 -20.11 6.51
CA GLU A 149 11.09 -20.62 5.45
C GLU A 149 12.19 -19.62 5.05
N MET A 150 11.81 -18.37 4.86
CA MET A 150 12.71 -17.30 4.41
C MET A 150 13.63 -16.73 5.50
N THR A 151 13.36 -17.02 6.79
CA THR A 151 14.09 -16.39 7.90
C THR A 151 14.27 -17.33 9.09
N ALA A 152 15.10 -16.91 10.04
CA ALA A 152 15.22 -17.57 11.34
C ALA A 152 14.19 -17.10 12.38
N ALA A 153 13.25 -16.21 12.02
CA ALA A 153 12.17 -15.79 12.90
C ALA A 153 11.12 -16.90 13.08
N LYS A 154 10.78 -17.25 14.31
CA LYS A 154 9.93 -18.41 14.66
C LYS A 154 8.67 -18.01 15.44
N GLU A 155 8.14 -16.83 15.16
CA GLU A 155 6.95 -16.33 15.82
C GLU A 155 5.68 -16.97 15.25
N ASN A 156 4.63 -17.12 16.07
CA ASN A 156 3.36 -17.65 15.60
C ASN A 156 2.50 -16.62 14.87
N HIS A 157 1.51 -17.07 14.12
CA HIS A 157 0.63 -16.23 13.30
C HIS A 157 -0.16 -15.18 14.12
N SER A 158 -0.47 -15.46 15.41
CA SER A 158 -1.18 -14.50 16.27
C SER A 158 -0.26 -13.34 16.69
N THR A 159 1.06 -13.59 16.81
CA THR A 159 2.06 -12.56 17.06
C THR A 159 2.22 -11.68 15.84
N PHE A 160 2.36 -12.24 14.63
CA PHE A 160 2.43 -11.46 13.39
C PHE A 160 1.16 -10.63 13.17
N ARG A 161 -0.03 -11.22 13.39
CA ARG A 161 -1.28 -10.46 13.35
C ARG A 161 -1.26 -9.26 14.31
N ARG A 162 -0.76 -9.43 15.54
CA ARG A 162 -0.66 -8.35 16.53
C ARG A 162 0.29 -7.25 16.07
N TRP A 163 1.42 -7.60 15.45
CA TRP A 163 2.35 -6.64 14.90
C TRP A 163 1.75 -5.86 13.73
N VAL A 164 1.09 -6.54 12.80
CA VAL A 164 0.36 -5.87 11.71
C VAL A 164 -0.64 -4.87 12.26
N LEU A 165 -1.44 -5.24 13.28
CA LEU A 165 -2.44 -4.36 13.86
C LEU A 165 -1.85 -3.15 14.60
N LYS A 166 -0.62 -3.24 15.09
CA LYS A 166 0.09 -2.17 15.82
C LYS A 166 0.97 -1.30 14.91
N SER A 167 1.26 -1.75 13.69
CA SER A 167 2.09 -0.99 12.76
C SER A 167 1.45 0.36 12.40
N ASP A 168 2.26 1.35 12.13
CA ASP A 168 1.91 2.66 11.58
C ASP A 168 2.20 2.76 10.07
N ALA A 169 2.78 1.72 9.48
CA ALA A 169 3.16 1.70 8.07
C ALA A 169 1.97 1.80 7.09
N ASP A 170 0.74 1.63 7.58
CA ASP A 170 -0.50 1.77 6.81
C ASP A 170 -1.04 3.20 6.78
N GLU A 171 -0.45 4.13 7.49
CA GLU A 171 -0.90 5.53 7.48
C GLU A 171 -0.81 6.11 6.07
N ILE A 172 -1.93 6.67 5.62
CA ILE A 172 -2.05 7.35 4.34
C ILE A 172 -2.28 8.83 4.63
N SER A 173 -1.36 9.66 4.17
CA SER A 173 -1.52 11.11 4.17
C SER A 173 -1.57 11.61 2.74
N VAL A 174 -2.54 12.46 2.43
CA VAL A 174 -2.60 13.17 1.15
C VAL A 174 -1.85 14.47 1.33
N PRO A 175 -0.70 14.68 0.70
CA PRO A 175 0.02 15.95 0.80
C PRO A 175 -0.80 17.10 0.21
N GLU A 176 -0.59 18.30 0.71
CA GLU A 176 -1.10 19.50 0.05
C GLU A 176 -0.57 19.55 -1.39
N GLY A 177 -1.45 19.88 -2.34
CA GLY A 177 -1.08 19.88 -3.75
C GLY A 177 -0.75 18.50 -4.34
N ALA A 178 -1.22 17.40 -3.72
CA ALA A 178 -0.94 16.03 -4.17
C ALA A 178 -1.22 15.78 -5.65
N MET A 179 -2.24 16.45 -6.21
CA MET A 179 -2.57 16.37 -7.64
C MET A 179 -1.68 17.27 -8.52
N GLY A 180 -0.90 18.17 -7.93
CA GLY A 180 -0.16 19.21 -8.64
C GLY A 180 -1.05 20.38 -9.05
N ALA A 181 -0.53 21.25 -9.93
CA ALA A 181 -1.28 22.40 -10.46
C ALA A 181 -2.24 22.01 -11.60
N VAL A 182 -2.01 20.89 -12.25
CA VAL A 182 -2.83 20.40 -13.37
C VAL A 182 -3.87 19.42 -12.85
N PRO A 183 -5.15 19.57 -13.25
CA PRO A 183 -6.21 18.65 -12.82
C PRO A 183 -5.91 17.22 -13.22
N GLY A 184 -5.98 16.30 -12.26
CA GLY A 184 -5.79 14.87 -12.47
C GLY A 184 -7.10 14.10 -12.56
N VAL A 185 -7.03 12.81 -12.26
CA VAL A 185 -8.16 11.88 -12.26
C VAL A 185 -8.32 11.29 -10.87
N LEU A 186 -9.53 11.26 -10.36
CA LEU A 186 -9.91 10.50 -9.17
C LEU A 186 -10.58 9.19 -9.57
N TYR A 187 -10.30 8.14 -8.81
CA TYR A 187 -10.98 6.85 -8.93
C TYR A 187 -11.60 6.49 -7.60
N ALA A 188 -12.87 6.12 -7.60
CA ALA A 188 -13.58 5.61 -6.44
C ALA A 188 -14.21 4.26 -6.77
N ASP A 189 -14.06 3.31 -5.86
CA ASP A 189 -14.66 1.98 -5.98
C ASP A 189 -14.88 1.37 -4.58
N GLY A 190 -15.84 0.48 -4.47
CA GLY A 190 -16.20 -0.21 -3.25
C GLY A 190 -16.32 -1.71 -3.42
N THR A 191 -16.08 -2.44 -2.33
CA THR A 191 -16.29 -3.90 -2.32
C THR A 191 -16.77 -4.36 -0.96
N LYS A 192 -17.53 -5.45 -0.94
CA LYS A 192 -18.01 -6.06 0.30
C LYS A 192 -17.07 -7.15 0.79
N CYS A 193 -16.91 -7.25 2.10
CA CYS A 193 -16.18 -8.34 2.76
C CYS A 193 -17.06 -9.01 3.84
N LYS A 194 -16.66 -10.20 4.25
CA LYS A 194 -17.23 -10.84 5.44
C LYS A 194 -16.56 -10.26 6.67
N SER A 195 -17.34 -9.71 7.60
CA SER A 195 -16.86 -9.15 8.86
C SER A 195 -17.58 -9.79 10.03
N ILE A 196 -17.05 -9.58 11.24
CA ILE A 196 -17.69 -9.94 12.48
C ILE A 196 -18.04 -8.63 13.18
N GLY A 197 -19.34 -8.41 13.42
CA GLY A 197 -19.83 -7.26 14.15
C GLY A 197 -19.39 -7.23 15.61
N ALA A 198 -19.70 -6.15 16.28
CA ALA A 198 -19.41 -5.99 17.70
C ALA A 198 -20.13 -7.04 18.57
N ASP A 199 -21.27 -7.52 18.12
CA ASP A 199 -22.09 -8.60 18.72
C ASP A 199 -21.52 -10.01 18.51
N GLY A 200 -20.42 -10.14 17.74
CA GLY A 200 -19.79 -11.42 17.41
C GLY A 200 -20.44 -12.17 16.24
N HIS A 201 -21.52 -11.67 15.65
CA HIS A 201 -22.18 -12.29 14.52
C HIS A 201 -21.53 -11.90 13.18
N ALA A 202 -21.66 -12.80 12.18
CA ALA A 202 -21.17 -12.53 10.83
C ALA A 202 -22.02 -11.43 10.17
N CYS A 203 -21.35 -10.41 9.68
CA CYS A 203 -21.97 -9.31 8.95
C CYS A 203 -21.24 -9.05 7.63
N LYS A 204 -21.83 -8.21 6.77
CA LYS A 204 -21.16 -7.70 5.56
C LYS A 204 -20.61 -6.31 5.87
N GLY A 205 -19.30 -6.15 5.78
CA GLY A 205 -18.64 -4.86 5.82
C GLY A 205 -18.33 -4.36 4.41
N ASP A 206 -18.25 -3.06 4.25
CA ASP A 206 -17.80 -2.43 3.01
C ASP A 206 -16.33 -2.03 3.13
N VAL A 207 -15.63 -2.08 2.00
CA VAL A 207 -14.29 -1.51 1.85
C VAL A 207 -14.34 -0.57 0.67
N LYS A 208 -14.20 0.71 0.93
CA LYS A 208 -14.20 1.78 -0.07
C LYS A 208 -12.79 2.30 -0.26
N VAL A 209 -12.42 2.59 -1.50
CA VAL A 209 -11.08 3.06 -1.88
C VAL A 209 -11.21 4.29 -2.76
N LEU A 210 -10.36 5.27 -2.49
CA LEU A 210 -10.20 6.45 -3.31
C LEU A 210 -8.72 6.59 -3.70
N LEU A 211 -8.47 6.70 -5.01
CA LEU A 211 -7.15 6.89 -5.62
C LEU A 211 -7.12 8.20 -6.39
N GLY A 212 -5.96 8.86 -6.38
CA GLY A 212 -5.66 9.96 -7.29
C GLY A 212 -4.65 9.51 -8.34
N VAL A 213 -4.79 10.05 -9.55
CA VAL A 213 -3.82 9.91 -10.63
C VAL A 213 -3.48 11.28 -11.15
N ARG A 214 -2.21 11.65 -11.08
CA ARG A 214 -1.71 12.91 -11.64
C ARG A 214 -1.76 12.89 -13.16
N ASN A 215 -1.67 14.06 -13.77
CA ASN A 215 -1.73 14.16 -15.23
C ASN A 215 -0.60 13.38 -15.93
N GLU A 216 0.57 13.27 -15.31
CA GLU A 216 1.70 12.46 -15.80
C GLU A 216 1.53 10.94 -15.57
N GLY A 217 0.43 10.50 -14.98
CA GLY A 217 0.10 9.09 -14.76
C GLY A 217 0.50 8.52 -13.40
N THR A 218 1.16 9.30 -12.52
CA THR A 218 1.54 8.84 -11.17
C THR A 218 0.30 8.60 -10.32
N VAL A 219 0.16 7.37 -9.82
CA VAL A 219 -0.95 6.95 -8.93
C VAL A 219 -0.56 7.18 -7.46
N PHE A 220 -1.48 7.71 -6.67
CA PHE A 220 -1.30 7.84 -5.23
C PHE A 220 -2.59 7.51 -4.46
N PRO A 221 -2.50 6.92 -3.25
CA PRO A 221 -3.66 6.62 -2.44
C PRO A 221 -4.17 7.88 -1.75
N ILE A 222 -5.48 8.07 -1.76
CA ILE A 222 -6.15 9.11 -0.98
C ILE A 222 -6.66 8.49 0.33
N GLY A 223 -7.21 7.28 0.26
CA GLY A 223 -7.63 6.57 1.45
C GLY A 223 -8.38 5.27 1.18
N THR A 224 -8.61 4.54 2.25
CA THR A 224 -9.56 3.43 2.29
C THR A 224 -10.34 3.46 3.59
N TRP A 225 -11.62 3.22 3.48
CA TRP A 225 -12.60 3.24 4.56
C TRP A 225 -13.28 1.87 4.66
N THR A 226 -13.63 1.49 5.87
CA THR A 226 -14.21 0.17 6.15
C THR A 226 -15.36 0.30 7.14
N GLY A 227 -16.35 -0.58 7.02
CA GLY A 227 -17.54 -0.52 7.84
C GLY A 227 -18.74 -0.02 7.04
N HIS A 228 -19.45 0.96 7.57
CA HIS A 228 -20.69 1.48 6.98
C HIS A 228 -20.59 2.95 6.54
N GLU A 229 -19.36 3.51 6.50
CA GLU A 229 -19.17 4.90 6.05
C GLU A 229 -19.72 5.09 4.64
N THR A 230 -20.56 6.09 4.48
CA THR A 230 -21.10 6.52 3.19
C THR A 230 -20.06 7.35 2.42
N TRP A 231 -20.22 7.50 1.11
CA TRP A 231 -19.36 8.38 0.33
C TRP A 231 -19.44 9.84 0.78
N GLN A 232 -20.61 10.27 1.29
CA GLN A 232 -20.79 11.62 1.85
C GLN A 232 -19.95 11.81 3.13
N GLU A 233 -19.96 10.86 4.05
CA GLU A 233 -19.12 10.91 5.26
C GLU A 233 -17.63 10.92 4.92
N ILE A 234 -17.22 10.16 3.90
CA ILE A 234 -15.84 10.15 3.39
C ILE A 234 -15.47 11.53 2.83
N SER A 235 -16.32 12.13 2.02
CA SER A 235 -16.15 13.49 1.48
C SER A 235 -16.00 14.52 2.60
N ASP A 236 -16.84 14.44 3.63
CA ASP A 236 -16.78 15.34 4.77
C ASP A 236 -15.51 15.15 5.62
N GLN A 237 -15.03 13.91 5.79
CA GLN A 237 -13.74 13.63 6.44
C GLN A 237 -12.57 14.22 5.67
N LEU A 238 -12.55 14.10 4.34
CA LEU A 238 -11.52 14.67 3.48
C LEU A 238 -11.56 16.21 3.51
N SER A 239 -12.74 16.78 3.48
CA SER A 239 -12.94 18.23 3.60
C SER A 239 -12.43 18.78 4.95
N LYS A 240 -12.69 18.09 6.06
CA LYS A 240 -12.15 18.43 7.39
C LYS A 240 -10.61 18.37 7.44
N ARG A 241 -10.01 17.49 6.64
CA ARG A 241 -8.55 17.40 6.48
C ARG A 241 -8.00 18.39 5.47
N GLN A 242 -8.83 19.28 4.93
CA GLN A 242 -8.47 20.28 3.93
C GLN A 242 -7.91 19.67 2.63
N VAL A 243 -8.30 18.43 2.30
CA VAL A 243 -7.93 17.80 1.02
C VAL A 243 -8.69 18.48 -0.09
N LYS A 244 -7.96 19.11 -1.02
CA LYS A 244 -8.49 19.80 -2.20
C LYS A 244 -7.70 19.40 -3.43
N PHE A 245 -8.39 19.37 -4.56
CA PHE A 245 -7.78 19.11 -5.86
C PHE A 245 -8.10 20.26 -6.82
N PRO A 246 -7.28 20.47 -7.86
CA PRO A 246 -7.51 21.53 -8.85
C PRO A 246 -8.88 21.40 -9.53
N ASP A 247 -9.48 22.54 -9.88
CA ASP A 247 -10.70 22.58 -10.66
C ASP A 247 -10.51 21.86 -12.01
N GLY A 248 -11.53 21.14 -12.47
CA GLY A 248 -11.43 20.26 -13.63
C GLY A 248 -10.86 18.87 -13.33
N THR A 249 -10.61 18.55 -12.05
CA THR A 249 -10.38 17.15 -11.63
C THR A 249 -11.63 16.33 -11.92
N ILE A 250 -11.45 15.17 -12.58
CA ILE A 250 -12.54 14.29 -13.00
C ILE A 250 -12.58 13.01 -12.17
N LEU A 251 -13.77 12.59 -11.77
CA LEU A 251 -14.02 11.32 -11.09
C LEU A 251 -14.33 10.22 -12.11
N VAL A 252 -13.59 9.12 -12.10
CA VAL A 252 -13.91 7.90 -12.85
C VAL A 252 -14.46 6.84 -11.88
N CYS A 253 -15.69 6.41 -12.09
CA CYS A 253 -16.36 5.44 -11.21
C CYS A 253 -17.24 4.46 -12.00
N ASP A 254 -17.67 3.39 -11.33
CA ASP A 254 -18.61 2.39 -11.89
C ASP A 254 -20.07 2.87 -11.86
N GLY A 255 -20.33 3.96 -11.12
CA GLY A 255 -21.62 4.63 -10.95
C GLY A 255 -22.49 4.03 -9.86
N GLU A 256 -21.90 3.68 -8.77
CA GLU A 256 -22.64 3.52 -7.52
C GLU A 256 -23.49 4.76 -7.25
N ILE A 257 -24.75 4.54 -6.88
CA ILE A 257 -25.72 5.64 -6.69
C ILE A 257 -25.24 6.55 -5.57
N GLY A 258 -25.26 7.87 -5.81
CA GLY A 258 -24.86 8.89 -4.85
C GLY A 258 -23.34 9.07 -4.68
N LEU A 259 -22.51 8.28 -5.41
CA LEU A 259 -21.05 8.37 -5.29
C LEU A 259 -20.54 9.68 -5.88
N ALA A 260 -20.92 10.00 -7.12
CA ALA A 260 -20.43 11.20 -7.81
C ALA A 260 -20.91 12.47 -7.11
N GLU A 261 -22.18 12.53 -6.71
CA GLU A 261 -22.75 13.67 -5.97
C GLU A 261 -22.02 13.89 -4.64
N SER A 262 -21.74 12.79 -3.91
CA SER A 262 -21.02 12.86 -2.63
C SER A 262 -19.59 13.37 -2.77
N LEU A 263 -18.92 13.05 -3.87
CA LEU A 263 -17.53 13.44 -4.12
C LEU A 263 -17.39 14.71 -4.99
N SER A 264 -18.49 15.40 -5.30
CA SER A 264 -18.51 16.61 -6.16
C SER A 264 -17.61 17.75 -5.66
N LYS A 265 -17.35 17.81 -4.33
CA LYS A 265 -16.40 18.77 -3.73
C LYS A 265 -14.94 18.46 -4.07
N LEU A 266 -14.62 17.24 -4.49
CA LEU A 266 -13.27 16.79 -4.83
C LEU A 266 -13.04 16.72 -6.33
N ALA A 267 -14.09 16.45 -7.11
CA ALA A 267 -14.08 16.37 -8.56
C ALA A 267 -15.35 17.00 -9.13
N SER A 268 -15.19 18.03 -9.97
CA SER A 268 -16.30 18.75 -10.60
C SER A 268 -16.98 17.97 -11.72
N ASP A 269 -16.24 17.05 -12.33
CA ASP A 269 -16.68 16.28 -13.49
C ASP A 269 -16.69 14.78 -13.21
N GLU A 270 -17.54 14.04 -13.94
CA GLU A 270 -17.66 12.59 -13.87
C GLU A 270 -17.41 11.93 -15.22
N GLN A 271 -16.67 10.82 -15.19
CA GLN A 271 -16.58 9.84 -16.27
C GLN A 271 -17.12 8.50 -15.79
N ARG A 272 -18.21 8.06 -16.36
CA ARG A 272 -18.74 6.72 -16.15
C ARG A 272 -17.83 5.69 -16.79
N CYS A 273 -17.39 4.67 -16.03
CA CYS A 273 -16.58 3.59 -16.58
C CYS A 273 -17.32 2.86 -17.71
N GLN A 274 -16.88 3.05 -18.96
CA GLN A 274 -17.54 2.49 -20.14
C GLN A 274 -17.55 0.95 -20.14
N TRP A 275 -16.51 0.33 -19.54
CA TRP A 275 -16.49 -1.14 -19.39
C TRP A 275 -17.61 -1.63 -18.48
N HIS A 276 -17.84 -0.96 -17.35
CA HIS A 276 -18.94 -1.29 -16.45
C HIS A 276 -20.29 -1.04 -17.12
N VAL A 277 -20.46 0.08 -17.81
CA VAL A 277 -21.71 0.38 -18.52
C VAL A 277 -22.04 -0.71 -19.53
N HIS A 278 -21.07 -1.15 -20.33
CA HIS A 278 -21.24 -2.22 -21.30
C HIS A 278 -21.57 -3.57 -20.64
N ARG A 279 -20.80 -3.95 -19.62
CA ARG A 279 -21.01 -5.19 -18.86
C ARG A 279 -22.38 -5.23 -18.18
N ASP A 280 -22.72 -4.14 -17.50
CA ASP A 280 -23.89 -4.11 -16.63
C ASP A 280 -25.19 -3.96 -17.43
N LEU A 281 -25.17 -3.38 -18.64
CA LEU A 281 -26.31 -3.41 -19.55
C LEU A 281 -26.81 -4.86 -19.77
N TYR A 282 -25.87 -5.82 -19.97
CA TYR A 282 -26.24 -7.23 -20.06
C TYR A 282 -27.00 -7.70 -18.82
N HIS A 283 -26.48 -7.40 -17.63
CA HIS A 283 -27.10 -7.86 -16.39
C HIS A 283 -28.46 -7.24 -16.12
N VAL A 284 -28.62 -5.92 -16.31
CA VAL A 284 -29.89 -5.23 -16.06
C VAL A 284 -30.98 -5.62 -17.09
N MET A 285 -30.61 -5.86 -18.33
CA MET A 285 -31.57 -6.42 -19.33
C MET A 285 -31.97 -7.83 -18.98
N ARG A 286 -31.04 -8.69 -18.53
CA ARG A 286 -31.33 -10.06 -18.08
C ARG A 286 -32.24 -10.07 -16.84
N MET A 287 -32.08 -9.13 -15.92
CA MET A 287 -32.99 -8.97 -14.78
C MET A 287 -34.44 -8.65 -15.19
N ASN A 288 -34.63 -7.95 -16.33
CA ASN A 288 -35.93 -7.70 -16.93
C ASN A 288 -36.45 -8.88 -17.79
N GLY A 289 -35.84 -10.07 -17.73
CA GLY A 289 -36.24 -11.23 -18.52
C GLY A 289 -35.73 -11.25 -19.96
N GLY A 290 -34.83 -10.32 -20.34
CA GLY A 290 -34.23 -10.26 -21.68
C GLY A 290 -33.54 -11.55 -22.08
N LYS A 291 -33.75 -12.06 -23.29
CA LYS A 291 -33.05 -13.22 -23.85
C LYS A 291 -31.69 -12.80 -24.41
N ILE A 292 -30.72 -13.69 -24.44
CA ILE A 292 -29.35 -13.40 -24.93
C ILE A 292 -29.41 -12.83 -26.38
N LYS A 293 -30.28 -13.34 -27.24
CA LYS A 293 -30.46 -12.88 -28.62
C LYS A 293 -30.91 -11.41 -28.71
N ASP A 294 -31.60 -10.89 -27.68
CA ASP A 294 -32.12 -9.54 -27.66
C ASP A 294 -31.09 -8.60 -26.97
N VAL A 295 -30.34 -9.11 -26.01
CA VAL A 295 -29.36 -8.35 -25.21
C VAL A 295 -28.08 -8.06 -25.98
N ARG A 296 -27.50 -9.06 -26.65
CA ARG A 296 -26.22 -8.90 -27.36
C ARG A 296 -26.22 -7.81 -28.44
N PRO A 297 -27.22 -7.70 -29.31
CA PRO A 297 -27.27 -6.60 -30.28
C PRO A 297 -27.27 -5.21 -29.63
N MET A 298 -27.96 -5.06 -28.50
CA MET A 298 -27.99 -3.79 -27.76
C MET A 298 -26.63 -3.45 -27.12
N GLN A 299 -25.92 -4.45 -26.58
CA GLN A 299 -24.56 -4.26 -26.08
C GLN A 299 -23.59 -3.86 -27.20
N GLU A 300 -23.66 -4.49 -28.38
CA GLU A 300 -22.78 -4.14 -29.50
C GLU A 300 -23.08 -2.72 -30.03
N ARG A 301 -24.35 -2.32 -30.10
CA ARG A 301 -24.72 -0.93 -30.42
C ARG A 301 -24.16 0.05 -29.41
N LEU A 302 -24.32 -0.24 -28.10
CA LEU A 302 -23.76 0.60 -27.04
C LEU A 302 -22.24 0.70 -27.15
N ARG A 303 -21.56 -0.41 -27.46
CA ARG A 303 -20.10 -0.40 -27.66
C ARG A 303 -19.70 0.49 -28.83
N GLY A 304 -20.41 0.44 -29.94
CA GLY A 304 -20.21 1.33 -31.10
C GLY A 304 -20.41 2.81 -30.76
N ILE A 305 -21.49 3.13 -30.03
CA ILE A 305 -21.80 4.49 -29.59
C ILE A 305 -20.66 5.05 -28.70
N MET A 306 -20.10 4.23 -27.81
CA MET A 306 -19.02 4.64 -26.90
C MET A 306 -17.63 4.71 -27.55
N ALA A 307 -17.46 4.25 -28.80
CA ALA A 307 -16.17 4.09 -29.47
C ALA A 307 -15.62 5.40 -30.06
N ILE A 308 -15.61 6.50 -29.30
CA ILE A 308 -15.00 7.77 -29.74
C ILE A 308 -13.51 7.75 -29.39
N GLU A 309 -12.65 7.75 -30.41
CA GLU A 309 -11.21 7.83 -30.22
C GLU A 309 -10.74 9.29 -30.26
N LEU A 310 -9.91 9.64 -29.28
CA LEU A 310 -9.23 10.94 -29.24
C LEU A 310 -7.93 10.89 -30.02
N PRO A 311 -7.48 12.00 -30.64
CA PRO A 311 -6.17 12.10 -31.29
C PRO A 311 -5.04 11.72 -30.33
N LYS A 312 -3.98 11.11 -30.86
CA LYS A 312 -2.79 10.74 -30.09
C LYS A 312 -1.79 11.90 -29.96
N GLU A 313 -1.90 12.86 -30.86
CA GLU A 313 -1.10 14.09 -30.88
C GLU A 313 -1.42 14.94 -29.64
N SER A 314 -0.48 15.81 -29.25
CA SER A 314 -0.73 16.77 -28.18
C SER A 314 -1.88 17.70 -28.57
N PHE A 315 -2.71 18.10 -27.61
CA PHE A 315 -3.89 18.94 -27.86
C PHE A 315 -3.56 20.24 -28.63
N ALA A 316 -2.37 20.81 -28.39
CA ALA A 316 -1.90 22.01 -29.07
C ALA A 316 -1.62 21.79 -30.58
N GLN A 317 -1.38 20.54 -31.01
CA GLN A 317 -1.10 20.18 -32.40
C GLN A 317 -2.37 19.78 -33.16
N VAL A 318 -3.49 19.55 -32.46
CA VAL A 318 -4.76 19.17 -33.07
C VAL A 318 -5.43 20.41 -33.66
N SER A 319 -5.82 20.36 -34.95
CA SER A 319 -6.49 21.47 -35.63
C SER A 319 -7.91 21.73 -35.07
N GLU A 320 -8.41 22.94 -35.24
CA GLU A 320 -9.77 23.29 -34.83
C GLU A 320 -10.82 22.45 -35.58
N ASP A 321 -10.59 22.10 -36.84
CA ASP A 321 -11.47 21.22 -37.61
C ASP A 321 -11.55 19.81 -37.01
N GLN A 322 -10.40 19.28 -36.55
CA GLN A 322 -10.37 17.99 -35.87
C GLN A 322 -11.10 18.04 -34.53
N LYS A 323 -10.92 19.13 -33.75
CA LYS A 323 -11.67 19.34 -32.49
C LYS A 323 -13.17 19.44 -32.73
N ALA A 324 -13.58 20.19 -33.77
CA ALA A 324 -14.98 20.29 -34.18
C ALA A 324 -15.54 18.92 -34.62
N SER A 325 -14.77 18.11 -35.36
CA SER A 325 -15.15 16.75 -35.74
C SER A 325 -15.34 15.84 -34.53
N ILE A 326 -14.46 15.90 -33.53
CA ILE A 326 -14.61 15.10 -32.28
C ILE A 326 -15.86 15.55 -31.52
N LYS A 327 -16.12 16.85 -31.44
CA LYS A 327 -17.34 17.40 -30.80
C LYS A 327 -18.59 16.89 -31.52
N ALA A 328 -18.62 16.96 -32.85
CA ALA A 328 -19.76 16.47 -33.65
C ALA A 328 -19.98 14.96 -33.46
N LYS A 329 -18.91 14.15 -33.40
CA LYS A 329 -19.00 12.71 -33.09
C LYS A 329 -19.59 12.47 -31.71
N MET A 330 -19.23 13.25 -30.70
CA MET A 330 -19.79 13.13 -29.36
C MET A 330 -21.29 13.47 -29.36
N GLU A 331 -21.68 14.56 -29.98
CA GLU A 331 -23.09 14.98 -30.09
C GLU A 331 -23.94 13.95 -30.84
N GLN A 332 -23.37 13.32 -31.87
CA GLN A 332 -24.05 12.23 -32.57
C GLN A 332 -24.16 10.98 -31.70
N ALA A 333 -23.12 10.61 -30.98
CA ALA A 333 -23.15 9.49 -30.06
C ALA A 333 -24.15 9.67 -28.91
N GLU A 334 -24.36 10.90 -28.44
CA GLU A 334 -25.40 11.22 -27.44
C GLU A 334 -26.80 10.99 -28.03
N LYS A 335 -27.05 11.40 -29.28
CA LYS A 335 -28.32 11.13 -29.98
C LYS A 335 -28.55 9.63 -30.23
N ASP A 336 -27.50 8.93 -30.67
CA ASP A 336 -27.57 7.49 -30.91
C ASP A 336 -27.83 6.69 -29.62
N LEU A 337 -27.31 7.21 -28.48
CA LEU A 337 -27.63 6.66 -27.16
C LEU A 337 -29.10 6.86 -26.79
N ASP A 338 -29.68 8.01 -27.09
CA ASP A 338 -31.11 8.26 -26.88
C ASP A 338 -31.99 7.30 -27.69
N VAL A 339 -31.64 7.11 -28.96
CA VAL A 339 -32.32 6.12 -29.82
C VAL A 339 -32.19 4.68 -29.27
N LEU A 340 -31.02 4.32 -28.77
CA LEU A 340 -30.81 3.02 -28.10
C LEU A 340 -31.67 2.86 -26.85
N ILE A 341 -31.77 3.90 -26.01
CA ILE A 341 -32.59 3.91 -24.79
C ILE A 341 -34.06 3.74 -25.16
N ASP A 342 -34.56 4.44 -26.20
CA ASP A 342 -35.94 4.32 -26.67
C ASP A 342 -36.23 2.93 -27.23
N ASP A 343 -35.30 2.32 -27.96
CA ASP A 343 -35.46 0.92 -28.45
C ASP A 343 -35.52 -0.06 -27.26
N ILE A 344 -34.72 0.14 -26.22
CA ILE A 344 -34.76 -0.70 -25.02
C ILE A 344 -36.07 -0.51 -24.27
N ARG A 345 -36.57 0.75 -24.20
CA ARG A 345 -37.84 1.12 -23.57
C ARG A 345 -39.02 0.46 -24.30
N SER A 346 -39.05 0.52 -25.62
CA SER A 346 -40.11 -0.10 -26.45
C SER A 346 -40.22 -1.61 -26.25
N LYS A 347 -39.12 -2.26 -25.85
CA LYS A 347 -39.07 -3.70 -25.53
C LYS A 347 -39.41 -4.00 -24.06
N GLY A 348 -39.76 -3.00 -23.26
CA GLY A 348 -40.19 -3.16 -21.87
C GLY A 348 -39.08 -3.38 -20.85
N TYR A 349 -37.78 -3.11 -21.20
CA TYR A 349 -36.63 -3.27 -20.27
C TYR A 349 -36.45 -2.03 -19.37
N THR A 350 -37.37 -1.77 -18.46
CA THR A 350 -37.40 -0.54 -17.63
C THR A 350 -36.18 -0.36 -16.73
N VAL A 351 -35.64 -1.46 -16.16
CA VAL A 351 -34.40 -1.40 -15.33
C VAL A 351 -33.21 -0.95 -16.16
N ALA A 352 -33.10 -1.45 -17.41
CA ALA A 352 -32.03 -1.08 -18.31
C ALA A 352 -32.13 0.38 -18.78
N VAL A 353 -33.35 0.86 -19.05
CA VAL A 353 -33.60 2.26 -19.35
C VAL A 353 -33.14 3.16 -18.20
N ASN A 354 -33.60 2.91 -16.97
CA ASN A 354 -33.23 3.68 -15.80
C ASN A 354 -31.71 3.66 -15.53
N TYR A 355 -31.06 2.55 -15.85
CA TYR A 355 -29.61 2.42 -15.73
C TYR A 355 -28.87 3.31 -16.74
N LEU A 356 -29.25 3.28 -18.02
CA LEU A 356 -28.61 4.07 -19.07
C LEU A 356 -28.90 5.55 -18.93
N GLU A 357 -30.12 5.95 -18.57
CA GLU A 357 -30.49 7.35 -18.32
C GLU A 357 -29.59 7.97 -17.23
N ARG A 358 -29.32 7.24 -16.16
CA ARG A 358 -28.39 7.71 -15.10
C ARG A 358 -26.95 7.77 -15.57
N ALA A 359 -26.51 6.88 -16.47
CA ALA A 359 -25.15 6.86 -16.96
C ALA A 359 -24.88 7.92 -18.06
N LYS A 360 -25.91 8.30 -18.81
CA LYS A 360 -25.85 9.09 -20.03
C LYS A 360 -25.01 10.34 -19.94
N HIS A 361 -25.24 11.18 -18.92
CA HIS A 361 -24.57 12.48 -18.74
C HIS A 361 -23.05 12.34 -18.50
N ALA A 362 -22.60 11.22 -17.90
CA ALA A 362 -21.21 10.99 -17.54
C ALA A 362 -20.47 10.05 -18.52
N MET A 363 -21.14 9.55 -19.55
CA MET A 363 -20.57 8.53 -20.46
C MET A 363 -19.45 9.08 -21.34
N PHE A 364 -19.53 10.39 -21.68
CA PHE A 364 -18.57 11.10 -22.54
C PHE A 364 -17.75 12.17 -21.78
N GLY A 365 -17.65 12.09 -20.48
CA GLY A 365 -16.86 13.00 -19.65
C GLY A 365 -15.42 13.16 -20.15
N TYR A 366 -14.80 12.05 -20.59
CA TYR A 366 -13.45 12.06 -21.14
C TYR A 366 -13.31 12.92 -22.42
N VAL A 367 -14.33 12.96 -23.28
CA VAL A 367 -14.33 13.79 -24.49
C VAL A 367 -14.53 15.26 -24.12
N ARG A 368 -15.51 15.57 -23.24
CA ARG A 368 -15.77 16.94 -22.77
C ARG A 368 -14.53 17.53 -22.12
N ARG A 369 -13.87 16.76 -21.22
CA ARG A 369 -12.63 17.18 -20.57
C ARG A 369 -11.51 17.45 -21.58
N TRP A 370 -11.35 16.58 -22.57
CA TRP A 370 -10.34 16.77 -23.61
C TRP A 370 -10.63 18.02 -24.44
N LEU A 371 -11.87 18.26 -24.85
CA LEU A 371 -12.28 19.46 -25.58
C LEU A 371 -12.10 20.75 -24.75
N ALA A 372 -12.38 20.71 -23.45
CA ALA A 372 -12.33 21.88 -22.58
C ALA A 372 -10.90 22.20 -22.10
N LEU A 373 -10.12 21.21 -21.73
CA LEU A 373 -8.83 21.36 -21.04
C LEU A 373 -7.63 20.80 -21.81
N GLY A 374 -7.83 20.08 -22.90
CA GLY A 374 -6.77 19.34 -23.58
C GLY A 374 -6.24 18.15 -22.79
N LEU A 375 -6.90 17.73 -21.72
CA LEU A 375 -6.43 16.71 -20.81
C LEU A 375 -7.10 15.36 -21.06
N VAL A 376 -6.27 14.31 -21.18
CA VAL A 376 -6.77 12.95 -21.37
C VAL A 376 -7.35 12.41 -20.08
N CYS A 377 -8.46 11.68 -20.19
CA CYS A 377 -9.05 10.92 -19.10
C CYS A 377 -9.30 9.48 -19.57
N PRO A 378 -8.96 8.47 -18.76
CA PRO A 378 -9.29 7.08 -19.06
C PRO A 378 -10.81 6.87 -19.13
N ARG A 379 -11.25 6.05 -20.10
CA ARG A 379 -12.65 5.65 -20.27
C ARG A 379 -13.09 4.54 -19.31
N ALA A 380 -12.13 3.91 -18.65
CA ALA A 380 -12.36 2.77 -17.76
C ALA A 380 -11.61 2.93 -16.43
N SER A 381 -12.12 2.28 -15.41
CA SER A 381 -11.60 2.28 -14.03
C SER A 381 -10.46 1.27 -13.79
N SER A 382 -9.68 0.93 -14.82
CA SER A 382 -8.66 -0.14 -14.75
C SER A 382 -7.60 0.06 -13.65
N PHE A 383 -7.24 1.30 -13.33
CA PHE A 383 -6.30 1.61 -12.24
C PHE A 383 -6.83 1.15 -10.89
N ILE A 384 -8.05 1.54 -10.54
CA ILE A 384 -8.63 1.14 -9.26
C ILE A 384 -9.00 -0.34 -9.23
N GLU A 385 -9.42 -0.93 -10.35
CA GLU A 385 -9.76 -2.36 -10.43
C GLU A 385 -8.58 -3.27 -10.08
N ARG A 386 -7.36 -2.92 -10.51
CA ARG A 386 -6.14 -3.65 -10.14
C ARG A 386 -5.96 -3.65 -8.63
N THR A 387 -6.09 -2.50 -8.00
CA THR A 387 -5.98 -2.32 -6.55
C THR A 387 -7.11 -3.06 -5.82
N MET A 388 -8.35 -2.91 -6.28
CA MET A 388 -9.51 -3.59 -5.71
C MET A 388 -9.41 -5.11 -5.84
N ARG A 389 -8.81 -5.61 -6.91
CA ARG A 389 -8.52 -7.05 -7.10
C ARG A 389 -7.51 -7.55 -6.06
N ALA A 390 -6.45 -6.81 -5.78
CA ALA A 390 -5.46 -7.15 -4.75
C ALA A 390 -6.10 -7.16 -3.35
N ILE A 391 -6.85 -6.11 -3.01
CA ILE A 391 -7.62 -6.02 -1.76
C ILE A 391 -8.62 -7.18 -1.67
N GLY A 392 -9.42 -7.40 -2.73
CA GLY A 392 -10.42 -8.47 -2.78
C GLY A 392 -9.82 -9.86 -2.63
N ARG A 393 -8.68 -10.14 -3.26
CA ARG A 393 -7.94 -11.39 -3.06
C ARG A 393 -7.64 -11.60 -1.59
N ARG A 394 -7.07 -10.61 -0.93
CA ARG A 394 -6.66 -10.71 0.46
C ARG A 394 -7.83 -10.83 1.44
N ILE A 395 -8.87 -10.01 1.28
CA ILE A 395 -9.97 -9.93 2.26
C ILE A 395 -11.10 -10.92 1.99
N LYS A 396 -11.34 -11.31 0.72
CA LYS A 396 -12.43 -12.22 0.36
C LYS A 396 -11.98 -13.67 0.25
N LYS A 397 -10.79 -13.92 -0.33
CA LYS A 397 -10.32 -15.28 -0.64
C LYS A 397 -9.40 -15.85 0.42
N LEU A 398 -8.48 -15.02 0.99
CA LEU A 398 -7.44 -15.47 1.90
C LEU A 398 -7.70 -15.09 3.37
N GLY A 399 -8.81 -14.42 3.67
CA GLY A 399 -9.17 -14.03 5.02
C GLY A 399 -10.67 -14.20 5.24
N TYR A 400 -11.02 -14.91 6.30
CA TYR A 400 -12.39 -15.07 6.75
C TYR A 400 -12.52 -14.46 8.14
N ASN A 401 -13.73 -13.96 8.46
CA ASN A 401 -14.08 -13.46 9.78
C ASN A 401 -13.20 -12.30 10.24
N TRP A 402 -13.19 -11.23 9.44
CA TRP A 402 -12.52 -10.00 9.79
C TRP A 402 -13.28 -9.25 10.89
N LYS A 403 -12.53 -8.60 11.79
CA LYS A 403 -13.04 -7.45 12.54
C LYS A 403 -12.73 -6.19 11.74
N ASP A 404 -13.62 -5.20 11.78
CA ASP A 404 -13.50 -3.97 10.96
C ASP A 404 -12.11 -3.32 11.06
N LYS A 405 -11.58 -3.20 12.29
CA LYS A 405 -10.23 -2.69 12.51
C LYS A 405 -9.15 -3.49 11.77
N GLY A 406 -9.33 -4.80 11.64
CA GLY A 406 -8.37 -5.68 10.97
C GLY A 406 -8.45 -5.56 9.45
N VAL A 407 -9.66 -5.49 8.90
CA VAL A 407 -9.86 -5.35 7.46
C VAL A 407 -9.35 -4.01 6.97
N GLY A 408 -9.63 -2.92 7.71
CA GLY A 408 -9.15 -1.59 7.37
C GLY A 408 -7.63 -1.50 7.36
N LYS A 409 -6.98 -2.07 8.38
CA LYS A 409 -5.51 -2.11 8.46
C LYS A 409 -4.89 -2.82 7.26
N ILE A 410 -5.37 -4.01 6.94
CA ILE A 410 -4.87 -4.79 5.79
C ILE A 410 -5.18 -4.09 4.47
N ALA A 411 -6.38 -3.53 4.30
CA ALA A 411 -6.73 -2.82 3.07
C ALA A 411 -5.81 -1.61 2.82
N ARG A 412 -5.46 -0.84 3.87
CA ARG A 412 -4.50 0.28 3.75
C ARG A 412 -3.08 -0.19 3.42
N ILE A 413 -2.61 -1.29 4.03
CA ILE A 413 -1.30 -1.85 3.70
C ILE A 413 -1.26 -2.31 2.24
N VAL A 414 -2.30 -3.04 1.79
CA VAL A 414 -2.42 -3.48 0.39
C VAL A 414 -2.47 -2.27 -0.55
N LEU A 415 -3.22 -1.23 -0.18
CA LEU A 415 -3.32 -0.01 -0.97
C LEU A 415 -1.94 0.66 -1.15
N LYS A 416 -1.18 0.84 -0.07
CA LYS A 416 0.18 1.40 -0.14
C LYS A 416 1.15 0.53 -0.93
N LEU A 417 1.05 -0.78 -0.77
CA LEU A 417 1.97 -1.73 -1.43
C LEU A 417 1.73 -1.81 -2.95
N PHE A 418 0.48 -1.67 -3.42
CA PHE A 418 0.13 -1.93 -4.81
C PHE A 418 -0.31 -0.69 -5.60
N ALA A 419 -0.71 0.39 -4.94
CA ALA A 419 -1.18 1.60 -5.61
C ALA A 419 -0.13 2.70 -5.71
N THR A 420 0.99 2.60 -4.97
CA THR A 420 2.06 3.59 -5.02
C THR A 420 3.30 3.00 -5.67
N GLU A 421 3.90 3.73 -6.60
CA GLU A 421 5.14 3.33 -7.23
C GLU A 421 6.32 3.85 -6.40
N GLY A 422 7.04 2.91 -5.74
CA GLY A 422 8.24 3.23 -4.98
C GLY A 422 8.04 3.82 -3.57
N GLU A 423 6.87 4.34 -3.22
CA GLU A 423 6.66 4.97 -1.90
C GLU A 423 6.82 3.98 -0.73
N TRP A 424 6.38 2.74 -0.90
CA TRP A 424 6.54 1.69 0.11
C TRP A 424 8.01 1.40 0.38
N GLU A 425 8.80 1.26 -0.69
CA GLU A 425 10.25 1.03 -0.59
C GLU A 425 10.96 2.22 0.03
N GLU A 426 10.59 3.44 -0.36
CA GLU A 426 11.16 4.68 0.18
C GLU A 426 10.84 4.86 1.67
N TYR A 427 9.60 4.57 2.09
CA TYR A 427 9.20 4.58 3.49
C TYR A 427 10.10 3.66 4.32
N TRP A 428 10.31 2.42 3.86
CA TRP A 428 11.13 1.46 4.57
C TRP A 428 12.61 1.78 4.50
N ARG A 429 13.10 2.29 3.38
CA ARG A 429 14.48 2.74 3.22
C ARG A 429 14.83 3.83 4.24
N LYS A 430 13.94 4.82 4.40
CA LYS A 430 14.09 5.88 5.43
C LYS A 430 14.02 5.32 6.84
N ARG A 431 13.08 4.41 7.11
CA ARG A 431 12.89 3.83 8.45
C ARG A 431 14.01 2.87 8.85
N MET A 432 14.64 2.20 7.90
CA MET A 432 15.82 1.36 8.13
C MET A 432 17.13 2.13 8.14
N ASP A 433 17.11 3.41 7.79
CA ASP A 433 18.29 4.29 7.72
C ASP A 433 19.42 3.70 6.85
N LEU A 434 19.06 3.17 5.65
CA LEU A 434 20.01 2.55 4.72
C LEU A 434 20.83 3.62 3.98
N ASN A 435 21.84 4.17 4.65
CA ASN A 435 22.68 5.28 4.20
C ASN A 435 24.14 4.90 3.96
N GLN A 436 24.44 3.60 3.81
CA GLN A 436 25.79 3.05 3.65
C GLN A 436 26.75 3.30 4.84
N SER A 437 26.21 3.56 6.02
CA SER A 437 27.02 3.77 7.25
C SER A 437 27.66 2.47 7.78
N VAL A 438 27.29 1.32 7.23
CA VAL A 438 27.83 0.00 7.60
C VAL A 438 28.47 -0.64 6.38
N MET A 439 29.77 -0.98 6.50
CA MET A 439 30.50 -1.79 5.54
C MET A 439 30.93 -3.10 6.21
N LEU A 440 30.66 -4.22 5.57
CA LEU A 440 31.10 -5.54 6.00
C LEU A 440 32.01 -6.11 4.90
N ASN A 441 33.27 -6.40 5.25
CA ASN A 441 34.22 -7.08 4.39
C ASN A 441 34.44 -8.48 4.93
N PHE A 442 34.23 -9.48 4.09
CA PHE A 442 34.43 -10.88 4.42
C PHE A 442 35.61 -11.42 3.62
N LYS A 443 36.57 -12.06 4.29
CA LYS A 443 37.69 -12.76 3.65
C LYS A 443 37.64 -14.21 4.07
N VAL A 444 37.71 -15.11 3.13
CA VAL A 444 38.06 -16.54 3.38
C VAL A 444 39.56 -16.64 3.38
N LEU A 445 40.12 -17.10 4.48
CA LEU A 445 41.54 -17.46 4.56
C LEU A 445 41.61 -18.95 4.28
N GLU A 446 42.17 -19.32 3.15
CA GLU A 446 42.51 -20.72 2.86
C GLU A 446 43.67 -21.11 3.79
N VAL A 447 43.44 -22.03 4.69
CA VAL A 447 44.49 -22.67 5.45
C VAL A 447 44.95 -23.85 4.59
N GLN A 448 46.17 -23.73 4.05
CA GLN A 448 46.83 -24.87 3.37
C GLN A 448 47.19 -25.94 4.40
#